data_aedc65d654a2322ebbb3fea306ffcec6
#
_entry.id   aedc65d654a2322ebbb3fea306ffcec6
#
_cell.length_a   1.000
_cell.length_b   1.000
_cell.length_c   1.000
_cell.angle_alpha   90.00
_cell.angle_beta   90.00
_cell.angle_gamma   90.00
#
_symmetry.space_group_name_H-M   'P 1'
#
loop_
_entity.id
_entity.type
_entity.pdbx_description
1 polymer ?
#
loop_
_entity_poly.entity_id
_entity_poly.type
_entity_poly.pdbx_seq_one_letter_code
_entity_poly.pdbx_strand_id
1 'polypeptide(L)'
;MSESQPNVLLLGPPGAGKGTQSVNVAEEYDVPHITTGDALRANKDMETEYGTPREFMEAGELVPDPVVNEIVAEALSGGEGYVLDGYPRNTEQAKYLADITALDVVCLLAVSESEIIKRLTGRRVCKECGANYHVEFNPPKEEGVCDECGGELIQREDDTEDTVKERIRVYHESTEPMVEYYREAGVLEEIDGDGTPEEVWAELRETIDAAI
;
A
#
# COMPACT_ATOMS: atom_id res chain seq x y z
N MET A 1 -13.41 28.02 2.02
CA MET A 1 -14.03 26.80 1.49
C MET A 1 -13.38 25.70 2.29
N SER A 2 -14.13 24.84 2.95
CA SER A 2 -13.55 23.64 3.58
C SER A 2 -13.00 22.82 2.44
N GLU A 3 -11.67 22.65 2.36
CA GLU A 3 -11.09 21.67 1.47
C GLU A 3 -11.63 20.32 1.93
N SER A 4 -12.37 19.64 1.08
CA SER A 4 -12.90 18.32 1.41
C SER A 4 -11.71 17.39 1.61
N GLN A 5 -11.63 16.75 2.77
CA GLN A 5 -10.62 15.73 3.02
C GLN A 5 -11.09 14.42 2.37
N PRO A 6 -10.43 13.94 1.29
CA PRO A 6 -10.92 12.80 0.54
C PRO A 6 -10.65 11.46 1.23
N ASN A 7 -11.55 10.51 1.01
CA ASN A 7 -11.36 9.10 1.32
C ASN A 7 -10.76 8.40 0.09
N VAL A 8 -9.45 8.27 0.05
CA VAL A 8 -8.71 7.71 -1.09
C VAL A 8 -8.28 6.27 -0.81
N LEU A 9 -8.51 5.39 -1.77
CA LEU A 9 -7.96 4.03 -1.74
C LEU A 9 -6.92 3.88 -2.85
N LEU A 10 -5.70 3.47 -2.50
CA LEU A 10 -4.68 3.09 -3.47
C LEU A 10 -4.62 1.58 -3.65
N LEU A 11 -4.92 1.13 -4.86
CA LEU A 11 -4.79 -0.26 -5.31
C LEU A 11 -3.58 -0.45 -6.21
N GLY A 12 -3.19 -1.70 -6.38
CA GLY A 12 -2.12 -2.10 -7.29
C GLY A 12 -1.29 -3.25 -6.73
N PRO A 13 -0.47 -3.88 -7.57
CA PRO A 13 0.38 -5.00 -7.17
C PRO A 13 1.39 -4.60 -6.09
N PRO A 14 1.99 -5.59 -5.41
CA PRO A 14 3.11 -5.32 -4.52
C PRO A 14 4.23 -4.61 -5.32
N GLY A 15 4.85 -3.58 -4.75
CA GLY A 15 5.89 -2.81 -5.45
C GLY A 15 5.41 -1.74 -6.43
N ALA A 16 4.10 -1.53 -6.58
CA ALA A 16 3.54 -0.50 -7.48
C ALA A 16 3.82 0.95 -7.06
N GLY A 17 4.37 1.17 -5.86
CA GLY A 17 4.65 2.53 -5.36
C GLY A 17 3.55 3.11 -4.46
N LYS A 18 2.52 2.33 -4.11
CA LYS A 18 1.41 2.78 -3.25
C LYS A 18 1.87 3.53 -2.01
N GLY A 19 2.77 2.96 -1.22
CA GLY A 19 3.25 3.60 0.00
C GLY A 19 3.94 4.95 -0.24
N THR A 20 4.66 5.12 -1.35
CA THR A 20 5.27 6.40 -1.73
C THR A 20 4.19 7.42 -2.07
N GLN A 21 3.22 7.03 -2.88
CA GLN A 21 2.13 7.91 -3.30
C GLN A 21 1.17 8.22 -2.15
N SER A 22 0.95 7.27 -1.22
CA SER A 22 0.13 7.52 -0.03
C SER A 22 0.70 8.61 0.87
N VAL A 23 2.03 8.72 0.98
CA VAL A 23 2.67 9.82 1.71
C VAL A 23 2.36 11.15 1.02
N ASN A 24 2.49 11.22 -0.31
CA ASN A 24 2.17 12.42 -1.07
C ASN A 24 0.70 12.84 -0.92
N VAL A 25 -0.24 11.86 -0.98
CA VAL A 25 -1.68 12.12 -0.76
C VAL A 25 -1.93 12.64 0.66
N ALA A 26 -1.34 11.99 1.66
CA ALA A 26 -1.51 12.38 3.06
C ALA A 26 -1.04 13.81 3.33
N GLU A 27 0.10 14.21 2.74
CA GLU A 27 0.66 15.55 2.88
C GLU A 27 -0.13 16.61 2.11
N GLU A 28 -0.57 16.33 0.87
CA GLU A 28 -1.28 17.29 0.02
C GLU A 28 -2.69 17.60 0.54
N TYR A 29 -3.42 16.57 1.02
CA TYR A 29 -4.82 16.72 1.46
C TYR A 29 -4.97 16.79 2.98
N ASP A 30 -3.88 16.80 3.75
CA ASP A 30 -3.87 16.81 5.22
C ASP A 30 -4.76 15.71 5.82
N VAL A 31 -4.56 14.47 5.34
CA VAL A 31 -5.30 13.28 5.76
C VAL A 31 -4.37 12.21 6.32
N PRO A 32 -4.81 11.35 7.24
CA PRO A 32 -4.02 10.25 7.74
C PRO A 32 -3.71 9.21 6.66
N HIS A 33 -2.45 8.73 6.63
CA HIS A 33 -2.04 7.56 5.87
C HIS A 33 -2.26 6.29 6.71
N ILE A 34 -3.19 5.45 6.28
CA ILE A 34 -3.53 4.19 6.93
C ILE A 34 -2.95 3.04 6.11
N THR A 35 -1.98 2.31 6.68
CA THR A 35 -1.35 1.16 6.06
C THR A 35 -1.44 -0.09 6.94
N THR A 36 -2.09 -1.14 6.41
CA THR A 36 -2.18 -2.42 7.12
C THR A 36 -0.85 -3.15 7.15
N GLY A 37 0.00 -2.94 6.15
CA GLY A 37 1.31 -3.59 6.10
C GLY A 37 2.22 -3.20 7.26
N ASP A 38 2.23 -1.94 7.67
CA ASP A 38 3.05 -1.48 8.81
C ASP A 38 2.46 -1.91 10.15
N ALA A 39 1.13 -1.86 10.28
CA ALA A 39 0.44 -2.36 11.47
C ALA A 39 0.70 -3.87 11.69
N LEU A 40 0.66 -4.68 10.63
CA LEU A 40 0.98 -6.10 10.69
C LEU A 40 2.46 -6.36 10.99
N ARG A 41 3.39 -5.57 10.41
CA ARG A 41 4.83 -5.66 10.73
C ARG A 41 5.13 -5.29 12.18
N ALA A 42 4.48 -4.26 12.71
CA ALA A 42 4.62 -3.88 14.12
C ALA A 42 4.13 -4.97 15.08
N ASN A 43 3.13 -5.76 14.66
CA ASN A 43 2.51 -6.83 15.44
C ASN A 43 2.82 -8.24 14.88
N LYS A 44 3.93 -8.40 14.15
CA LYS A 44 4.23 -9.62 13.39
C LYS A 44 4.33 -10.89 14.24
N ASP A 45 4.69 -10.76 15.51
CA ASP A 45 4.82 -11.87 16.46
C ASP A 45 3.60 -12.04 17.39
N MET A 46 2.51 -11.30 17.13
CA MET A 46 1.27 -11.43 17.90
C MET A 46 0.59 -12.76 17.59
N GLU A 47 0.36 -13.56 18.64
CA GLU A 47 -0.38 -14.81 18.52
C GLU A 47 -1.87 -14.54 18.27
N THR A 48 -2.39 -15.10 17.19
CA THR A 48 -3.82 -15.09 16.88
C THR A 48 -4.35 -16.52 16.79
N GLU A 49 -5.67 -16.70 16.72
CA GLU A 49 -6.27 -18.02 16.50
C GLU A 49 -5.89 -18.65 15.13
N TYR A 50 -5.33 -17.86 14.20
CA TYR A 50 -4.91 -18.29 12.86
C TYR A 50 -3.39 -18.48 12.73
N GLY A 51 -2.61 -18.20 13.77
CA GLY A 51 -1.14 -18.12 13.73
C GLY A 51 -0.64 -16.69 13.86
N THR A 52 0.65 -16.47 13.62
CA THR A 52 1.24 -15.13 13.68
C THR A 52 1.18 -14.42 12.31
N PRO A 53 1.01 -13.09 12.25
CA PRO A 53 1.12 -12.34 10.99
C PRO A 53 2.44 -12.59 10.26
N ARG A 54 3.53 -12.83 10.98
CA ARG A 54 4.85 -13.18 10.42
C ARG A 54 4.78 -14.37 9.47
N GLU A 55 4.14 -15.47 9.89
CA GLU A 55 4.09 -16.72 9.11
C GLU A 55 3.47 -16.49 7.73
N PHE A 56 2.39 -15.73 7.64
CA PHE A 56 1.74 -15.37 6.38
C PHE A 56 2.60 -14.41 5.53
N MET A 57 3.20 -13.39 6.17
CA MET A 57 4.02 -12.40 5.47
C MET A 57 5.29 -13.01 4.87
N GLU A 58 5.98 -13.90 5.58
CA GLU A 58 7.18 -14.60 5.11
C GLU A 58 6.86 -15.57 3.96
N ALA A 59 5.66 -16.20 4.00
CA ALA A 59 5.16 -17.04 2.91
C ALA A 59 4.68 -16.22 1.69
N GLY A 60 4.49 -14.92 1.84
CA GLY A 60 3.90 -14.06 0.79
C GLY A 60 2.38 -14.17 0.69
N GLU A 61 1.74 -14.79 1.67
CA GLU A 61 0.30 -15.01 1.77
C GLU A 61 -0.42 -13.84 2.44
N LEU A 62 -1.76 -13.82 2.33
CA LEU A 62 -2.59 -12.84 3.03
C LEU A 62 -2.82 -13.27 4.49
N VAL A 63 -2.69 -12.30 5.40
CA VAL A 63 -3.14 -12.49 6.79
C VAL A 63 -4.67 -12.62 6.81
N PRO A 64 -5.24 -13.50 7.65
CA PRO A 64 -6.69 -13.73 7.70
C PRO A 64 -7.52 -12.46 7.88
N ASP A 65 -8.61 -12.35 7.12
CA ASP A 65 -9.47 -11.17 7.06
C ASP A 65 -9.94 -10.64 8.41
N PRO A 66 -10.35 -11.47 9.40
CA PRO A 66 -10.79 -10.95 10.69
C PRO A 66 -9.74 -10.11 11.40
N VAL A 67 -8.46 -10.50 11.31
CA VAL A 67 -7.34 -9.78 11.93
C VAL A 67 -7.12 -8.43 11.24
N VAL A 68 -7.13 -8.42 9.91
CA VAL A 68 -6.89 -7.21 9.13
C VAL A 68 -8.07 -6.24 9.21
N ASN A 69 -9.30 -6.75 9.15
CA ASN A 69 -10.53 -5.96 9.25
C ASN A 69 -10.62 -5.19 10.57
N GLU A 70 -10.26 -5.82 11.69
CA GLU A 70 -10.24 -5.17 13.00
C GLU A 70 -9.25 -3.99 13.04
N ILE A 71 -8.04 -4.19 12.50
CA ILE A 71 -7.02 -3.14 12.41
C ILE A 71 -7.53 -1.95 11.58
N VAL A 72 -8.17 -2.22 10.45
CA VAL A 72 -8.69 -1.16 9.57
C VAL A 72 -9.87 -0.43 10.21
N ALA A 73 -10.82 -1.14 10.80
CA ALA A 73 -11.96 -0.52 11.46
C ALA A 73 -11.54 0.41 12.61
N GLU A 74 -10.54 0.01 13.39
CA GLU A 74 -9.97 0.85 14.45
C GLU A 74 -9.32 2.12 13.87
N ALA A 75 -8.51 1.96 12.80
CA ALA A 75 -7.82 3.08 12.17
C ALA A 75 -8.79 4.09 11.53
N LEU A 76 -9.88 3.62 10.89
CA LEU A 76 -10.90 4.46 10.27
C LEU A 76 -11.84 5.14 11.27
N SER A 77 -11.84 4.74 12.54
CA SER A 77 -12.68 5.36 13.58
C SER A 77 -12.30 6.81 13.91
N GLY A 78 -11.17 7.29 13.39
CA GLY A 78 -10.57 8.59 13.73
C GLY A 78 -11.18 9.82 13.07
N GLY A 79 -12.05 9.70 12.05
CA GLY A 79 -12.64 10.87 11.38
C GLY A 79 -12.88 10.72 9.89
N GLU A 80 -13.14 11.85 9.24
CA GLU A 80 -13.30 11.99 7.80
C GLU A 80 -11.93 12.25 7.13
N GLY A 81 -11.77 11.75 5.90
CA GLY A 81 -10.55 11.89 5.11
C GLY A 81 -9.44 10.90 5.50
N TYR A 82 -8.95 10.16 4.54
CA TYR A 82 -7.80 9.25 4.70
C TYR A 82 -7.26 8.81 3.34
N VAL A 83 -6.02 8.35 3.34
CA VAL A 83 -5.51 7.49 2.27
C VAL A 83 -5.23 6.10 2.82
N LEU A 84 -5.85 5.09 2.22
CA LEU A 84 -5.76 3.69 2.61
C LEU A 84 -4.85 2.92 1.62
N ASP A 85 -3.82 2.27 2.15
CA ASP A 85 -2.85 1.46 1.40
C ASP A 85 -2.74 0.04 1.97
N GLY A 86 -2.73 -0.93 1.06
CA GLY A 86 -2.54 -2.34 1.40
C GLY A 86 -3.78 -3.05 1.94
N TYR A 87 -4.93 -2.43 1.90
CA TYR A 87 -6.26 -2.97 2.19
C TYR A 87 -7.30 -2.21 1.36
N PRO A 88 -8.35 -2.88 0.83
CA PRO A 88 -8.60 -4.33 0.87
C PRO A 88 -7.67 -5.10 -0.09
N ARG A 89 -7.56 -6.43 0.11
CA ARG A 89 -6.77 -7.33 -0.73
C ARG A 89 -7.58 -8.46 -1.35
N ASN A 90 -8.86 -8.53 -1.04
CA ASN A 90 -9.82 -9.44 -1.65
C ASN A 90 -11.23 -8.84 -1.63
N THR A 91 -12.16 -9.47 -2.35
CA THR A 91 -13.53 -8.96 -2.49
C THR A 91 -14.31 -8.94 -1.19
N GLU A 92 -14.05 -9.86 -0.26
CA GLU A 92 -14.76 -9.89 1.04
C GLU A 92 -14.31 -8.71 1.92
N GLN A 93 -13.02 -8.38 1.93
CA GLN A 93 -12.51 -7.17 2.57
C GLN A 93 -13.08 -5.89 1.92
N ALA A 94 -13.23 -5.87 0.59
CA ALA A 94 -13.81 -4.72 -0.12
C ALA A 94 -15.27 -4.49 0.28
N LYS A 95 -16.06 -5.55 0.41
CA LYS A 95 -17.44 -5.47 0.91
C LYS A 95 -17.49 -4.98 2.35
N TYR A 96 -16.62 -5.53 3.21
CA TYR A 96 -16.51 -5.07 4.60
C TYR A 96 -16.16 -3.58 4.68
N LEU A 97 -15.22 -3.11 3.86
CA LEU A 97 -14.86 -1.69 3.80
C LEU A 97 -16.06 -0.82 3.39
N ALA A 98 -16.84 -1.25 2.40
CA ALA A 98 -18.03 -0.54 1.94
C ALA A 98 -19.14 -0.45 3.00
N ASP A 99 -19.18 -1.38 3.97
CA ASP A 99 -20.13 -1.34 5.10
C ASP A 99 -19.74 -0.31 6.17
N ILE A 100 -18.45 0.06 6.27
CA ILE A 100 -17.96 0.94 7.33
C ILE A 100 -17.57 2.35 6.85
N THR A 101 -17.35 2.56 5.56
CA THR A 101 -16.95 3.87 5.00
C THR A 101 -17.33 3.98 3.51
N ALA A 102 -17.43 5.21 3.00
CA ALA A 102 -17.55 5.50 1.59
C ALA A 102 -16.20 5.99 1.04
N LEU A 103 -15.86 5.60 -0.19
CA LEU A 103 -14.67 6.06 -0.89
C LEU A 103 -15.06 7.14 -1.91
N ASP A 104 -14.29 8.21 -1.99
CA ASP A 104 -14.43 9.24 -3.03
C ASP A 104 -13.79 8.77 -4.34
N VAL A 105 -12.62 8.12 -4.24
CA VAL A 105 -11.90 7.57 -5.39
C VAL A 105 -11.05 6.36 -5.02
N VAL A 106 -10.93 5.43 -5.97
CA VAL A 106 -10.06 4.27 -5.92
C VAL A 106 -9.06 4.37 -7.06
N CYS A 107 -7.79 4.58 -6.78
CA CYS A 107 -6.75 4.72 -7.79
C CYS A 107 -5.94 3.41 -7.89
N LEU A 108 -6.00 2.77 -9.05
CA LEU A 108 -5.23 1.57 -9.37
C LEU A 108 -3.90 1.97 -10.02
N LEU A 109 -2.80 1.78 -9.33
CA LEU A 109 -1.46 1.92 -9.91
C LEU A 109 -1.13 0.69 -10.75
N ALA A 110 -1.21 0.80 -12.07
CA ALA A 110 -0.92 -0.27 -13.01
C ALA A 110 0.60 -0.33 -13.27
N VAL A 111 1.23 -1.47 -12.98
CA VAL A 111 2.70 -1.67 -13.13
C VAL A 111 2.98 -3.04 -13.70
N SER A 112 3.94 -3.13 -14.62
CA SER A 112 4.35 -4.39 -15.23
C SER A 112 5.05 -5.32 -14.21
N GLU A 113 4.87 -6.65 -14.35
CA GLU A 113 5.48 -7.64 -13.43
C GLU A 113 7.01 -7.53 -13.37
N SER A 114 7.65 -7.29 -14.50
CA SER A 114 9.11 -7.12 -14.55
C SER A 114 9.60 -5.94 -13.73
N GLU A 115 8.84 -4.85 -13.75
CA GLU A 115 9.14 -3.65 -12.97
C GLU A 115 8.88 -3.90 -11.48
N ILE A 116 7.81 -4.61 -11.13
CA ILE A 116 7.50 -5.02 -9.74
C ILE A 116 8.66 -5.80 -9.13
N ILE A 117 9.15 -6.84 -9.82
CA ILE A 117 10.26 -7.67 -9.33
C ILE A 117 11.49 -6.80 -9.09
N LYS A 118 11.85 -5.95 -10.06
CA LYS A 118 12.99 -5.04 -9.96
C LYS A 118 12.86 -4.08 -8.78
N ARG A 119 11.69 -3.44 -8.61
CA ARG A 119 11.43 -2.50 -7.52
C ARG A 119 11.52 -3.15 -6.15
N LEU A 120 10.94 -4.34 -5.98
CA LEU A 120 10.91 -4.99 -4.67
C LEU A 120 12.25 -5.59 -4.27
N THR A 121 12.95 -6.26 -5.17
CA THR A 121 14.27 -6.85 -4.86
C THR A 121 15.34 -5.81 -4.61
N GLY A 122 15.21 -4.63 -5.24
CA GLY A 122 16.11 -3.48 -5.04
C GLY A 122 15.74 -2.58 -3.86
N ARG A 123 14.57 -2.76 -3.25
CA ARG A 123 14.09 -1.93 -2.15
C ARG A 123 14.95 -2.08 -0.89
N ARG A 124 15.16 -0.95 -0.20
CA ARG A 124 15.74 -0.88 1.14
C ARG A 124 14.85 -0.01 2.01
N VAL A 125 14.73 -0.37 3.28
CA VAL A 125 13.89 0.33 4.25
C VAL A 125 14.70 0.61 5.50
N CYS A 126 14.56 1.82 6.04
CA CYS A 126 15.18 2.16 7.31
C CYS A 126 14.47 1.45 8.46
N LYS A 127 15.23 0.77 9.32
CA LYS A 127 14.70 0.11 10.52
C LYS A 127 14.09 1.09 11.53
N GLU A 128 14.63 2.31 11.60
CA GLU A 128 14.29 3.28 12.63
C GLU A 128 13.09 4.16 12.24
N CYS A 129 13.12 4.76 11.03
CA CYS A 129 12.11 5.73 10.61
C CYS A 129 11.19 5.23 9.50
N GLY A 130 11.46 4.04 8.91
CA GLY A 130 10.64 3.48 7.83
C GLY A 130 10.88 4.10 6.45
N ALA A 131 11.81 5.06 6.30
CA ALA A 131 12.12 5.68 5.01
C ALA A 131 12.50 4.65 3.96
N ASN A 132 12.00 4.83 2.73
CA ASN A 132 12.18 3.90 1.63
C ASN A 132 13.28 4.38 0.67
N TYR A 133 14.14 3.46 0.28
CA TYR A 133 15.22 3.64 -0.68
C TYR A 133 15.19 2.53 -1.73
N HIS A 134 15.91 2.74 -2.81
CA HIS A 134 16.12 1.72 -3.84
C HIS A 134 17.56 1.77 -4.33
N VAL A 135 18.18 0.60 -4.52
CA VAL A 135 19.59 0.49 -4.91
C VAL A 135 19.94 1.18 -6.22
N GLU A 136 18.98 1.33 -7.14
CA GLU A 136 19.16 2.00 -8.44
C GLU A 136 18.40 3.33 -8.54
N PHE A 137 17.11 3.36 -8.15
CA PHE A 137 16.20 4.49 -8.44
C PHE A 137 16.28 5.62 -7.42
N ASN A 138 16.55 5.27 -6.16
CA ASN A 138 16.68 6.22 -5.06
C ASN A 138 17.72 5.69 -4.06
N PRO A 139 19.02 5.66 -4.44
CA PRO A 139 20.06 5.17 -3.54
C PRO A 139 20.31 6.16 -2.40
N PRO A 140 20.63 5.68 -1.19
CA PRO A 140 21.08 6.54 -0.11
C PRO A 140 22.43 7.17 -0.45
N LYS A 141 22.78 8.29 0.18
CA LYS A 141 24.08 8.96 0.02
C LYS A 141 25.24 8.08 0.47
N GLU A 142 25.01 7.28 1.51
CA GLU A 142 25.94 6.28 2.03
C GLU A 142 25.24 4.93 2.06
N GLU A 143 25.87 3.93 1.46
CA GLU A 143 25.30 2.57 1.37
C GLU A 143 24.98 2.01 2.77
N GLY A 144 23.74 1.55 2.95
CA GLY A 144 23.27 0.96 4.21
C GLY A 144 22.86 1.97 5.29
N VAL A 145 22.97 3.28 5.06
CA VAL A 145 22.67 4.34 6.03
C VAL A 145 21.50 5.20 5.53
N CYS A 146 20.53 5.42 6.40
CA CYS A 146 19.38 6.28 6.12
C CYS A 146 19.78 7.76 6.10
N ASP A 147 19.45 8.47 5.02
CA ASP A 147 19.75 9.91 4.89
C ASP A 147 18.95 10.78 5.85
N GLU A 148 17.78 10.31 6.31
CA GLU A 148 16.88 11.08 7.18
C GLU A 148 17.25 10.99 8.66
N CYS A 149 17.58 9.78 9.15
CA CYS A 149 17.80 9.57 10.58
C CYS A 149 19.14 8.89 10.93
N GLY A 150 19.92 8.46 9.94
CA GLY A 150 21.18 7.74 10.15
C GLY A 150 21.00 6.26 10.54
N GLY A 151 19.77 5.75 10.57
CA GLY A 151 19.47 4.36 10.90
C GLY A 151 19.91 3.38 9.82
N GLU A 152 19.94 2.08 10.16
CA GLU A 152 20.33 1.01 9.24
C GLU A 152 19.27 0.77 8.16
N LEU A 153 19.71 0.68 6.89
CA LEU A 153 18.87 0.27 5.77
C LEU A 153 18.95 -1.24 5.56
N ILE A 154 17.78 -1.89 5.51
CA ILE A 154 17.67 -3.33 5.32
C ILE A 154 16.78 -3.65 4.12
N GLN A 155 16.98 -4.82 3.53
CA GLN A 155 15.97 -5.45 2.68
C GLN A 155 14.91 -6.10 3.59
N ARG A 156 13.64 -5.96 3.25
CA ARG A 156 12.56 -6.65 3.98
C ARG A 156 12.65 -8.15 3.78
N GLU A 157 12.19 -8.94 4.75
CA GLU A 157 12.15 -10.40 4.69
C GLU A 157 11.27 -10.91 3.54
N ASP A 158 10.21 -10.16 3.21
CA ASP A 158 9.26 -10.44 2.13
C ASP A 158 9.66 -9.87 0.73
N ASP A 159 10.86 -9.33 0.59
CA ASP A 159 11.40 -8.79 -0.68
C ASP A 159 12.44 -9.72 -1.35
N THR A 160 12.46 -10.99 -0.98
CA THR A 160 13.23 -12.01 -1.71
C THR A 160 12.53 -12.34 -3.03
N GLU A 161 13.28 -12.72 -4.07
CA GLU A 161 12.71 -12.98 -5.39
C GLU A 161 11.59 -14.03 -5.37
N ASP A 162 11.76 -15.11 -4.59
CA ASP A 162 10.76 -16.18 -4.48
C ASP A 162 9.49 -15.69 -3.78
N THR A 163 9.62 -14.95 -2.67
CA THR A 163 8.47 -14.36 -1.97
C THR A 163 7.77 -13.29 -2.81
N VAL A 164 8.53 -12.50 -3.58
CA VAL A 164 7.96 -11.51 -4.51
C VAL A 164 7.10 -12.19 -5.58
N LYS A 165 7.56 -13.28 -6.18
CA LYS A 165 6.78 -14.05 -7.16
C LYS A 165 5.51 -14.61 -6.54
N GLU A 166 5.57 -15.13 -5.32
CA GLU A 166 4.39 -15.61 -4.60
C GLU A 166 3.40 -14.47 -4.32
N ARG A 167 3.88 -13.30 -3.91
CA ARG A 167 3.03 -12.10 -3.69
C ARG A 167 2.34 -11.63 -4.97
N ILE A 168 3.02 -11.71 -6.12
CA ILE A 168 2.42 -11.40 -7.43
C ILE A 168 1.34 -12.42 -7.77
N ARG A 169 1.59 -13.73 -7.56
CA ARG A 169 0.60 -14.78 -7.76
C ARG A 169 -0.66 -14.54 -6.90
N VAL A 170 -0.47 -14.29 -5.60
CA VAL A 170 -1.56 -13.99 -4.65
C VAL A 170 -2.32 -12.73 -5.06
N TYR A 171 -1.62 -11.70 -5.56
CA TYR A 171 -2.26 -10.50 -6.09
C TYR A 171 -3.21 -10.83 -7.24
N HIS A 172 -2.76 -11.56 -8.25
CA HIS A 172 -3.59 -11.94 -9.39
C HIS A 172 -4.79 -12.82 -9.01
N GLU A 173 -4.61 -13.73 -8.05
CA GLU A 173 -5.66 -14.65 -7.64
C GLU A 173 -6.70 -14.00 -6.70
N SER A 174 -6.28 -13.12 -5.82
CA SER A 174 -7.12 -12.61 -4.72
C SER A 174 -7.47 -11.13 -4.85
N THR A 175 -6.52 -10.30 -5.31
CA THR A 175 -6.68 -8.84 -5.28
C THR A 175 -7.14 -8.28 -6.63
N GLU A 176 -6.59 -8.75 -7.74
CA GLU A 176 -6.98 -8.27 -9.06
C GLU A 176 -8.48 -8.46 -9.36
N PRO A 177 -9.14 -9.58 -8.99
CA PRO A 177 -10.60 -9.70 -9.15
C PRO A 177 -11.41 -8.62 -8.44
N MET A 178 -10.87 -8.02 -7.38
CA MET A 178 -11.50 -6.91 -6.67
C MET A 178 -11.50 -5.60 -7.47
N VAL A 179 -10.59 -5.43 -8.42
CA VAL A 179 -10.54 -4.26 -9.30
C VAL A 179 -11.86 -4.11 -10.06
N GLU A 180 -12.44 -5.24 -10.53
CA GLU A 180 -13.73 -5.22 -11.20
C GLU A 180 -14.88 -4.77 -10.29
N TYR A 181 -14.85 -5.16 -9.02
CA TYR A 181 -15.83 -4.69 -8.02
C TYR A 181 -15.86 -3.15 -7.92
N TYR A 182 -14.69 -2.50 -7.89
CA TYR A 182 -14.62 -1.02 -7.84
C TYR A 182 -14.90 -0.37 -9.20
N ARG A 183 -14.60 -1.06 -10.30
CA ARG A 183 -14.96 -0.58 -11.64
C ARG A 183 -16.49 -0.57 -11.83
N GLU A 184 -17.19 -1.63 -11.39
CA GLU A 184 -18.65 -1.69 -11.39
C GLU A 184 -19.30 -0.66 -10.45
N ALA A 185 -18.63 -0.34 -9.34
CA ALA A 185 -19.07 0.72 -8.43
C ALA A 185 -18.88 2.13 -8.98
N GLY A 186 -18.13 2.30 -10.08
CA GLY A 186 -17.93 3.59 -10.78
C GLY A 186 -17.00 4.56 -10.03
N VAL A 187 -16.13 4.06 -9.15
CA VAL A 187 -15.17 4.87 -8.35
C VAL A 187 -13.72 4.55 -8.68
N LEU A 188 -13.45 3.64 -9.63
CA LEU A 188 -12.10 3.20 -10.01
C LEU A 188 -11.53 4.09 -11.12
N GLU A 189 -10.30 4.57 -10.89
CA GLU A 189 -9.45 5.24 -11.88
C GLU A 189 -8.12 4.51 -12.01
N GLU A 190 -7.63 4.31 -13.23
CA GLU A 190 -6.34 3.67 -13.50
C GLU A 190 -5.26 4.74 -13.71
N ILE A 191 -4.11 4.56 -13.05
CA ILE A 191 -2.94 5.44 -13.10
C ILE A 191 -1.76 4.64 -13.66
N ASP A 192 -1.02 5.19 -14.62
CA ASP A 192 0.21 4.57 -15.13
C ASP A 192 1.31 4.59 -14.05
N GLY A 193 1.54 3.43 -13.45
CA GLY A 193 2.53 3.26 -12.39
C GLY A 193 3.96 2.96 -12.88
N ASP A 194 4.19 2.81 -14.19
CA ASP A 194 5.53 2.54 -14.75
C ASP A 194 6.37 3.84 -14.87
N GLY A 195 5.79 5.02 -14.73
CA GLY A 195 6.45 6.32 -14.71
C GLY A 195 7.36 6.57 -13.50
N THR A 196 8.02 7.73 -13.49
CA THR A 196 8.75 8.23 -12.32
C THR A 196 7.78 8.53 -11.17
N PRO A 197 8.23 8.55 -9.91
CA PRO A 197 7.37 8.90 -8.78
C PRO A 197 6.65 10.24 -8.94
N GLU A 198 7.30 11.23 -9.57
CA GLU A 198 6.76 12.55 -9.82
C GLU A 198 5.68 12.55 -10.93
N GLU A 199 5.88 11.77 -11.99
CA GLU A 199 4.89 11.62 -13.05
C GLU A 199 3.63 10.91 -12.54
N VAL A 200 3.81 9.81 -11.80
CA VAL A 200 2.71 9.08 -11.15
C VAL A 200 1.96 9.99 -10.16
N TRP A 201 2.69 10.79 -9.38
CA TRP A 201 2.07 11.74 -8.46
C TRP A 201 1.23 12.81 -9.18
N ALA A 202 1.74 13.36 -10.27
CA ALA A 202 1.02 14.39 -11.03
C ALA A 202 -0.32 13.87 -11.56
N GLU A 203 -0.34 12.67 -12.13
CA GLU A 203 -1.56 12.03 -12.62
C GLU A 203 -2.53 11.66 -11.48
N LEU A 204 -1.99 11.07 -10.39
CA LEU A 204 -2.77 10.71 -9.22
C LEU A 204 -3.46 11.92 -8.57
N ARG A 205 -2.74 13.03 -8.43
CA ARG A 205 -3.28 14.27 -7.88
C ARG A 205 -4.40 14.83 -8.76
N GLU A 206 -4.20 14.92 -10.08
CA GLU A 206 -5.22 15.38 -11.01
C GLU A 206 -6.49 14.51 -10.94
N THR A 207 -6.32 13.20 -10.79
CA THR A 207 -7.41 12.24 -10.64
C THR A 207 -8.20 12.45 -9.34
N ILE A 208 -7.49 12.62 -8.22
CA ILE A 208 -8.15 12.88 -6.91
C ILE A 208 -8.88 14.24 -6.95
N ASP A 209 -8.23 15.30 -7.45
CA ASP A 209 -8.83 16.64 -7.56
C ASP A 209 -10.10 16.65 -8.42
N ALA A 210 -10.20 15.76 -9.41
CA ALA A 210 -11.37 15.63 -10.25
C ALA A 210 -12.54 14.86 -9.59
N ALA A 211 -12.26 14.06 -8.55
CA ALA A 211 -13.23 13.23 -7.85
C ALA A 211 -13.89 13.94 -6.66
N ILE A 212 -13.29 15.02 -6.14
CA ILE A 212 -13.74 15.77 -4.95
C ILE A 212 -14.22 17.17 -5.33
#